data_b5edbb8316e133210bf562e8c165c071
#
_entry.id   b5edbb8316e133210bf562e8c165c071
#
_cell.length_a   1.000
_cell.length_b   1.000
_cell.length_c   1.000
_cell.angle_alpha   90.00
_cell.angle_beta   90.00
_cell.angle_gamma   90.00
#
_symmetry.space_group_name_H-M   'P 1'
#
loop_
_entity.id
_entity.type
_entity.pdbx_description
1 polymer ?
#
loop_
_entity_poly.entity_id
_entity_poly.type
_entity_poly.pdbx_seq_one_letter_code
_entity_poly.pdbx_strand_id
1 'polypeptide(L)'
;LKYGINESFTLDMTLIPDFGQVASDAEILNLSPFEIRYEEKRQFFNEGTELFNKGGNMFYSRRIQDDLINATKVSGRTKNGLGFATLNAITNQTDDKPLTNYNVMIFDQTFGNNSSISLMNTNMIQNGSNKDANVTGLFARINNNSNTQAYVGKINMSQEFEQNNIIQGFSGMLAT
;
A
#
# COMPACT_ATOMS: atom_id res chain seq x y z
N LEU A 1 -5.49 8.03 -17.04
CA LEU A 1 -6.06 9.35 -16.78
C LEU A 1 -5.43 9.92 -15.51
N LYS A 2 -4.95 11.14 -15.59
CA LYS A 2 -4.46 11.89 -14.42
C LYS A 2 -5.20 13.21 -14.35
N TYR A 3 -5.80 13.53 -13.21
CA TYR A 3 -6.61 14.72 -13.01
C TYR A 3 -6.31 15.37 -11.66
N GLY A 4 -5.93 16.65 -11.67
CA GLY A 4 -5.79 17.45 -10.46
C GLY A 4 -7.16 17.86 -9.94
N ILE A 5 -7.59 17.30 -8.82
CA ILE A 5 -8.87 17.65 -8.18
C ILE A 5 -8.79 19.09 -7.68
N ASN A 6 -7.66 19.45 -7.07
CA ASN A 6 -7.33 20.79 -6.63
C ASN A 6 -5.81 20.93 -6.47
N GLU A 7 -5.33 22.04 -5.91
CA GLU A 7 -3.89 22.28 -5.68
C GLU A 7 -3.22 21.24 -4.76
N SER A 8 -3.98 20.47 -4.00
CA SER A 8 -3.49 19.54 -2.99
C SER A 8 -3.70 18.07 -3.34
N PHE A 9 -4.66 17.74 -4.20
CA PHE A 9 -5.08 16.37 -4.48
C PHE A 9 -5.10 16.04 -5.97
N THR A 10 -4.61 14.86 -6.28
CA THR A 10 -4.58 14.28 -7.62
C THR A 10 -5.33 12.96 -7.65
N LEU A 11 -6.12 12.76 -8.70
CA LEU A 11 -6.73 11.49 -9.07
C LEU A 11 -5.94 10.87 -10.22
N ASP A 12 -5.49 9.66 -10.06
CA ASP A 12 -4.92 8.80 -11.11
C ASP A 12 -5.84 7.60 -11.34
N MET A 13 -6.15 7.32 -12.59
CA MET A 13 -6.98 6.17 -12.97
C MET A 13 -6.41 5.48 -14.20
N THR A 14 -6.41 4.17 -14.20
CA THR A 14 -6.13 3.34 -15.37
C THR A 14 -7.22 2.28 -15.55
N LEU A 15 -7.61 2.05 -16.81
CA LEU A 15 -8.60 1.04 -17.20
C LEU A 15 -7.91 0.08 -18.16
N ILE A 16 -7.99 -1.22 -17.87
CA ILE A 16 -7.41 -2.32 -18.67
C ILE A 16 -5.98 -1.94 -19.09
N PRO A 17 -5.07 -1.69 -18.12
CA PRO A 17 -3.74 -1.25 -18.47
C PRO A 17 -2.97 -2.40 -19.14
N ASP A 18 -2.38 -2.11 -20.29
CA ASP A 18 -1.39 -2.99 -20.91
C ASP A 18 -0.01 -2.73 -20.29
N PHE A 19 0.46 -3.68 -19.50
CA PHE A 19 1.82 -3.66 -18.94
C PHE A 19 2.81 -4.50 -19.77
N GLY A 20 2.42 -4.95 -20.96
CA GLY A 20 3.26 -5.78 -21.82
C GLY A 20 4.59 -5.14 -22.25
N GLN A 21 4.71 -3.82 -22.17
CA GLN A 21 5.95 -3.08 -22.42
C GLN A 21 6.87 -2.97 -21.20
N VAL A 22 6.40 -3.39 -20.03
CA VAL A 22 7.22 -3.39 -18.81
C VAL A 22 8.22 -4.55 -18.88
N ALA A 23 9.50 -4.25 -18.69
CA ALA A 23 10.53 -5.28 -18.70
C ALA A 23 10.22 -6.36 -17.66
N SER A 24 10.25 -7.63 -18.09
CA SER A 24 10.05 -8.77 -17.20
C SER A 24 11.10 -8.79 -16.09
N ASP A 25 10.72 -9.35 -14.94
CA ASP A 25 11.69 -9.55 -13.86
C ASP A 25 12.62 -10.73 -14.20
N ALA A 26 13.84 -10.68 -13.67
CA ALA A 26 14.75 -11.82 -13.78
C ALA A 26 14.19 -13.01 -13.00
N GLU A 27 14.21 -14.19 -13.61
CA GLU A 27 13.83 -15.41 -12.91
C GLU A 27 14.91 -15.77 -11.89
N ILE A 28 14.52 -15.81 -10.60
CA ILE A 28 15.43 -16.12 -9.49
C ILE A 28 14.91 -17.35 -8.77
N LEU A 29 15.75 -18.38 -8.67
CA LEU A 29 15.44 -19.54 -7.85
C LEU A 29 15.45 -19.16 -6.36
N ASN A 30 14.27 -19.09 -5.74
CA ASN A 30 14.16 -18.76 -4.33
C ASN A 30 14.28 -20.01 -3.46
N LEU A 31 15.43 -20.17 -2.81
CA LEU A 31 15.69 -21.23 -1.83
C LEU A 31 15.45 -20.80 -0.37
N SER A 32 14.95 -19.56 -0.15
CA SER A 32 14.67 -19.03 1.17
C SER A 32 13.18 -19.08 1.49
N PRO A 33 12.76 -19.08 2.76
CA PRO A 33 11.35 -19.00 3.15
C PRO A 33 10.76 -17.61 2.98
N PHE A 34 11.55 -16.62 2.55
CA PHE A 34 11.12 -15.24 2.39
C PHE A 34 10.74 -14.93 0.95
N GLU A 35 9.69 -14.11 0.78
CA GLU A 35 9.27 -13.61 -0.53
C GLU A 35 10.39 -12.78 -1.18
N ILE A 36 10.72 -13.07 -2.44
CA ILE A 36 11.59 -12.20 -3.24
C ILE A 36 10.80 -10.94 -3.59
N ARG A 37 11.40 -9.79 -3.32
CA ARG A 37 10.80 -8.51 -3.66
C ARG A 37 11.46 -7.93 -4.90
N TYR A 38 10.64 -7.70 -5.91
CA TYR A 38 11.03 -7.04 -7.15
C TYR A 38 10.69 -5.55 -7.09
N GLU A 39 11.49 -4.75 -7.76
CA GLU A 39 11.20 -3.33 -7.92
C GLU A 39 9.94 -3.13 -8.76
N GLU A 40 9.11 -2.16 -8.40
CA GLU A 40 7.93 -1.81 -9.17
C GLU A 40 8.35 -1.05 -10.43
N LYS A 41 7.93 -1.51 -11.59
CA LYS A 41 8.25 -0.94 -12.90
C LYS A 41 7.04 -0.31 -13.59
N ARG A 42 5.83 -0.61 -13.12
CA ARG A 42 4.58 -0.09 -13.70
C ARG A 42 4.37 1.35 -13.25
N GLN A 43 4.33 2.27 -14.21
CA GLN A 43 4.28 3.71 -13.96
C GLN A 43 3.15 4.11 -13.01
N PHE A 44 1.95 3.54 -13.18
CA PHE A 44 0.81 3.83 -12.31
C PHE A 44 1.12 3.61 -10.82
N PHE A 45 1.86 2.57 -10.48
CA PHE A 45 2.20 2.23 -9.09
C PHE A 45 3.44 2.96 -8.58
N ASN A 46 4.23 3.60 -9.46
CA ASN A 46 5.42 4.37 -9.07
C ASN A 46 5.14 5.85 -8.84
N GLU A 47 4.09 6.39 -9.45
CA GLU A 47 3.75 7.80 -9.30
C GLU A 47 2.90 8.04 -8.04
N GLY A 48 3.06 9.22 -7.41
CA GLY A 48 2.25 9.65 -6.26
C GLY A 48 2.31 8.72 -5.05
N THR A 49 3.44 8.07 -4.81
CA THR A 49 3.61 7.01 -3.79
C THR A 49 4.07 7.54 -2.44
N GLU A 50 4.33 8.84 -2.28
CA GLU A 50 4.88 9.42 -1.04
C GLU A 50 4.14 8.95 0.22
N LEU A 51 2.80 9.02 0.20
CA LEU A 51 1.99 8.61 1.33
C LEU A 51 1.98 7.09 1.51
N PHE A 52 1.87 6.32 0.43
CA PHE A 52 1.84 4.85 0.50
C PHE A 52 3.13 4.26 1.08
N ASN A 53 4.26 4.93 0.87
CA ASN A 53 5.55 4.51 1.42
C ASN A 53 5.68 4.74 2.94
N LYS A 54 4.80 5.53 3.56
CA LYS A 54 4.76 5.73 5.02
C LYS A 54 4.49 4.44 5.79
N GLY A 55 3.71 3.53 5.22
CA GLY A 55 3.43 2.22 5.78
C GLY A 55 4.59 1.22 5.73
N GLY A 56 5.73 1.60 5.18
CA GLY A 56 6.87 0.69 5.01
C GLY A 56 6.49 -0.53 4.18
N ASN A 57 6.65 -1.72 4.77
CA ASN A 57 6.40 -2.98 4.08
C ASN A 57 4.91 -3.41 4.02
N MET A 58 3.97 -2.60 4.51
CA MET A 58 2.55 -2.96 4.48
C MET A 58 1.96 -2.93 3.08
N PHE A 59 2.43 -2.03 2.22
CA PHE A 59 2.01 -1.96 0.84
C PHE A 59 3.15 -2.42 -0.08
N TYR A 60 2.87 -3.43 -0.89
CA TYR A 60 3.76 -3.93 -1.93
C TYR A 60 2.94 -4.12 -3.21
N SER A 61 3.01 -3.15 -4.11
CA SER A 61 2.19 -3.07 -5.33
C SER A 61 2.36 -4.26 -6.27
N ARG A 62 3.53 -4.92 -6.26
CA ARG A 62 3.81 -6.11 -7.10
C ARG A 62 2.96 -7.34 -6.73
N ARG A 63 2.28 -7.32 -5.57
CA ARG A 63 1.27 -8.33 -5.24
C ARG A 63 -0.03 -8.14 -6.01
N ILE A 64 -0.29 -6.92 -6.49
CA ILE A 64 -1.40 -6.64 -7.41
C ILE A 64 -0.97 -7.15 -8.78
N GLN A 65 -1.68 -8.15 -9.28
CA GLN A 65 -1.34 -8.87 -10.51
C GLN A 65 -1.57 -8.01 -11.75
N ASP A 66 -1.04 -8.45 -12.89
CA ASP A 66 -1.05 -7.67 -14.13
C ASP A 66 -2.40 -7.70 -14.87
N ASP A 67 -3.29 -8.67 -14.55
CA ASP A 67 -4.64 -8.79 -15.15
C ASP A 67 -5.62 -7.76 -14.55
N LEU A 68 -5.23 -6.49 -14.56
CA LEU A 68 -6.04 -5.40 -14.01
C LEU A 68 -7.24 -5.08 -14.89
N ILE A 69 -8.45 -5.07 -14.29
CA ILE A 69 -9.64 -4.46 -14.89
C ILE A 69 -9.53 -2.95 -14.76
N ASN A 70 -9.25 -2.47 -13.55
CA ASN A 70 -9.01 -1.06 -13.30
C ASN A 70 -8.09 -0.86 -12.09
N ALA A 71 -7.47 0.30 -12.04
CA ALA A 71 -6.88 0.80 -10.80
C ALA A 71 -7.11 2.32 -10.70
N THR A 72 -7.50 2.74 -9.51
CA THR A 72 -7.78 4.15 -9.19
C THR A 72 -7.01 4.53 -7.94
N LYS A 73 -6.37 5.68 -7.99
CA LYS A 73 -5.58 6.22 -6.88
C LYS A 73 -5.90 7.70 -6.69
N VAL A 74 -6.18 8.09 -5.46
CA VAL A 74 -6.27 9.50 -5.06
C VAL A 74 -5.22 9.73 -4.01
N SER A 75 -4.44 10.78 -4.14
CA SER A 75 -3.46 11.16 -3.14
C SER A 75 -3.28 12.67 -3.07
N GLY A 76 -2.94 13.16 -1.90
CA GLY A 76 -2.66 14.57 -1.69
C GLY A 76 -2.36 14.92 -0.24
N ARG A 77 -1.86 16.14 -0.05
CA ARG A 77 -1.55 16.69 1.26
C ARG A 77 -2.02 18.14 1.35
N THR A 78 -2.73 18.46 2.39
CA THR A 78 -3.16 19.84 2.68
C THR A 78 -2.00 20.69 3.18
N LYS A 79 -2.13 22.02 3.10
CA LYS A 79 -1.15 22.97 3.63
C LYS A 79 -0.92 22.81 5.14
N ASN A 80 -1.90 22.25 5.87
CA ASN A 80 -1.81 22.00 7.32
C ASN A 80 -1.14 20.64 7.65
N GLY A 81 -0.55 19.96 6.66
CA GLY A 81 0.19 18.73 6.86
C GLY A 81 -0.67 17.46 6.93
N LEU A 82 -2.00 17.55 6.77
CA LEU A 82 -2.85 16.35 6.66
C LEU A 82 -2.71 15.76 5.27
N GLY A 83 -2.16 14.56 5.17
CA GLY A 83 -2.08 13.72 3.99
C GLY A 83 -3.18 12.67 3.97
N PHE A 84 -3.76 12.44 2.81
CA PHE A 84 -4.69 11.35 2.56
C PHE A 84 -4.34 10.69 1.22
N ALA A 85 -4.30 9.36 1.22
CA ALA A 85 -4.22 8.62 -0.02
C ALA A 85 -5.08 7.36 0.06
N THR A 86 -5.68 7.01 -1.08
CA THR A 86 -6.38 5.75 -1.28
C THR A 86 -6.05 5.17 -2.64
N LEU A 87 -5.97 3.86 -2.71
CA LEU A 87 -5.79 3.09 -3.93
C LEU A 87 -6.80 1.95 -3.91
N ASN A 88 -7.52 1.79 -5.00
CA ASN A 88 -8.33 0.62 -5.29
C ASN A 88 -7.83 0.00 -6.59
N ALA A 89 -7.67 -1.32 -6.62
CA ALA A 89 -7.31 -2.06 -7.82
C ALA A 89 -8.13 -3.34 -7.90
N ILE A 90 -8.66 -3.65 -9.07
CA ILE A 90 -9.45 -4.86 -9.33
C ILE A 90 -8.76 -5.65 -10.42
N THR A 91 -8.43 -6.91 -10.11
CA THR A 91 -7.86 -7.86 -11.08
C THR A 91 -8.92 -8.81 -11.57
N ASN A 92 -8.78 -9.22 -12.82
CA ASN A 92 -9.72 -10.14 -13.46
C ASN A 92 -9.61 -11.55 -12.86
N GLN A 93 -10.68 -12.30 -13.02
CA GLN A 93 -10.66 -13.74 -12.75
C GLN A 93 -9.98 -14.46 -13.91
N THR A 94 -9.09 -15.38 -13.59
CA THR A 94 -8.48 -16.33 -14.53
C THR A 94 -8.75 -17.76 -14.05
N ASP A 95 -8.33 -18.78 -14.83
CA ASP A 95 -8.51 -20.19 -14.46
C ASP A 95 -7.86 -20.53 -13.11
N ASP A 96 -6.75 -19.87 -12.79
CA ASP A 96 -5.95 -20.14 -11.59
C ASP A 96 -6.18 -19.12 -10.46
N LYS A 97 -6.91 -18.04 -10.72
CA LYS A 97 -6.98 -16.92 -9.77
C LYS A 97 -8.38 -16.29 -9.73
N PRO A 98 -8.94 -16.07 -8.54
CA PRO A 98 -10.23 -15.40 -8.40
C PRO A 98 -10.14 -13.92 -8.75
N LEU A 99 -11.28 -13.32 -9.11
CA LEU A 99 -11.41 -11.87 -9.14
C LEU A 99 -11.04 -11.31 -7.77
N THR A 100 -10.08 -10.40 -7.76
CA THR A 100 -9.53 -9.88 -6.50
C THR A 100 -9.62 -8.35 -6.46
N ASN A 101 -10.09 -7.84 -5.34
CA ASN A 101 -10.15 -6.40 -5.07
C ASN A 101 -9.13 -6.03 -4.00
N TYR A 102 -8.20 -5.16 -4.33
CA TYR A 102 -7.18 -4.62 -3.44
C TYR A 102 -7.54 -3.19 -3.07
N ASN A 103 -7.51 -2.90 -1.78
CA ASN A 103 -7.74 -1.56 -1.25
C ASN A 103 -6.58 -1.15 -0.33
N VAL A 104 -6.15 0.07 -0.48
CA VAL A 104 -5.18 0.69 0.43
C VAL A 104 -5.70 2.07 0.80
N MET A 105 -5.64 2.41 2.08
CA MET A 105 -6.02 3.72 2.60
C MET A 105 -4.98 4.19 3.60
N ILE A 106 -4.59 5.44 3.53
CA ILE A 106 -3.67 6.03 4.48
C ILE A 106 -4.10 7.46 4.84
N PHE A 107 -4.02 7.73 6.13
CA PHE A 107 -4.09 9.08 6.71
C PHE A 107 -2.73 9.36 7.36
N ASP A 108 -2.17 10.52 7.10
CA ASP A 108 -0.89 10.95 7.64
C ASP A 108 -1.00 12.39 8.12
N GLN A 109 -0.66 12.65 9.37
CA GLN A 109 -0.57 14.01 9.89
C GLN A 109 0.88 14.32 10.20
N THR A 110 1.42 15.30 9.48
CA THR A 110 2.73 15.88 9.79
C THR A 110 2.59 17.07 10.71
N PHE A 111 3.51 17.22 11.63
CA PHE A 111 3.54 18.33 12.59
C PHE A 111 4.96 18.64 13.05
N GLY A 112 5.16 19.87 13.56
CA GLY A 112 6.44 20.30 14.12
C GLY A 112 7.63 20.03 13.19
N ASN A 113 8.73 19.56 13.74
CA ASN A 113 9.99 19.32 13.05
C ASN A 113 10.03 17.96 12.35
N ASN A 114 9.32 17.81 11.22
CA ASN A 114 9.24 16.55 10.46
C ASN A 114 8.74 15.34 11.28
N SER A 115 7.93 15.59 12.29
CA SER A 115 7.23 14.56 13.04
C SER A 115 5.96 14.16 12.29
N SER A 116 5.54 12.91 12.39
CA SER A 116 4.30 12.43 11.76
C SER A 116 3.67 11.28 12.52
N ILE A 117 2.35 11.18 12.39
CA ILE A 117 1.58 10.01 12.78
C ILE A 117 0.77 9.59 11.56
N SER A 118 0.83 8.30 11.22
CA SER A 118 0.17 7.75 10.04
C SER A 118 -0.62 6.51 10.42
N LEU A 119 -1.86 6.43 9.94
CA LEU A 119 -2.72 5.26 10.00
C LEU A 119 -2.87 4.70 8.59
N MET A 120 -2.56 3.44 8.39
CA MET A 120 -2.68 2.75 7.10
C MET A 120 -3.50 1.48 7.25
N ASN A 121 -4.38 1.25 6.31
CA ASN A 121 -5.09 -0.01 6.14
C ASN A 121 -4.85 -0.56 4.73
N THR A 122 -4.58 -1.84 4.63
CA THR A 122 -4.52 -2.59 3.38
C THR A 122 -5.50 -3.75 3.47
N ASN A 123 -6.29 -3.93 2.44
CA ASN A 123 -7.33 -4.94 2.37
C ASN A 123 -7.30 -5.66 1.03
N MET A 124 -7.47 -6.98 1.04
CA MET A 124 -7.60 -7.83 -0.13
C MET A 124 -8.86 -8.69 0.03
N ILE A 125 -9.75 -8.62 -0.93
CA ILE A 125 -10.99 -9.39 -0.98
C ILE A 125 -11.00 -10.22 -2.27
N GLN A 126 -11.23 -11.53 -2.15
CA GLN A 126 -11.24 -12.47 -3.26
C GLN A 126 -12.64 -13.07 -3.45
N ASN A 127 -13.21 -12.90 -4.65
CA ASN A 127 -14.53 -13.46 -4.96
C ASN A 127 -14.50 -14.99 -5.05
N GLY A 128 -15.37 -15.64 -4.28
CA GLY A 128 -15.46 -17.12 -4.27
C GLY A 128 -14.27 -17.82 -3.63
N SER A 129 -13.34 -17.07 -3.04
CA SER A 129 -12.23 -17.58 -2.22
C SER A 129 -12.51 -17.27 -0.76
N ASN A 130 -11.98 -18.11 0.12
CA ASN A 130 -12.09 -17.92 1.56
C ASN A 130 -10.81 -17.28 2.14
N LYS A 131 -10.05 -16.54 1.31
CA LYS A 131 -8.75 -15.97 1.68
C LYS A 131 -8.75 -14.45 1.60
N ASP A 132 -9.64 -13.82 2.36
CA ASP A 132 -9.60 -12.37 2.52
C ASP A 132 -8.53 -11.98 3.55
N ALA A 133 -7.87 -10.86 3.34
CA ALA A 133 -6.85 -10.37 4.25
C ALA A 133 -7.01 -8.88 4.53
N ASN A 134 -6.79 -8.50 5.76
CA ASN A 134 -6.78 -7.11 6.19
C ASN A 134 -5.58 -6.85 7.10
N VAL A 135 -4.85 -5.76 6.84
CA VAL A 135 -3.76 -5.31 7.70
C VAL A 135 -3.94 -3.84 8.01
N THR A 136 -3.96 -3.53 9.30
CA THR A 136 -4.01 -2.15 9.79
C THR A 136 -2.73 -1.84 10.55
N GLY A 137 -2.12 -0.69 10.25
CA GLY A 137 -0.89 -0.24 10.90
C GLY A 137 -0.98 1.21 11.36
N LEU A 138 -0.46 1.46 12.54
CA LEU A 138 -0.24 2.79 13.09
C LEU A 138 1.28 3.02 13.16
N PHE A 139 1.73 4.14 12.63
CA PHE A 139 3.14 4.54 12.56
C PHE A 139 3.28 5.91 13.22
N ALA A 140 4.30 6.08 14.01
CA ALA A 140 4.66 7.38 14.56
C ALA A 140 6.15 7.63 14.36
N ARG A 141 6.50 8.82 13.93
CA ARG A 141 7.86 9.34 13.89
C ARG A 141 7.89 10.68 14.60
N ILE A 142 8.63 10.76 15.68
CA ILE A 142 8.77 11.99 16.47
C ILE A 142 10.23 12.42 16.42
N ASN A 143 10.48 13.59 15.87
CA ASN A 143 11.81 14.19 15.80
C ASN A 143 11.99 15.19 16.93
N ASN A 144 13.22 15.30 17.45
CA ASN A 144 13.58 16.36 18.36
C ASN A 144 13.66 17.74 17.66
N ASN A 145 13.73 18.83 18.42
CA ASN A 145 13.74 20.18 17.87
C ASN A 145 14.92 20.47 16.91
N SER A 146 16.04 19.76 17.08
CA SER A 146 17.23 19.90 16.23
C SER A 146 17.27 18.92 15.06
N ASN A 147 16.27 18.04 14.91
CA ASN A 147 16.23 16.96 13.92
C ASN A 147 17.45 15.99 13.96
N THR A 148 18.11 15.90 15.09
CA THR A 148 19.27 15.02 15.27
C THR A 148 18.91 13.64 15.79
N GLN A 149 17.73 13.48 16.38
CA GLN A 149 17.20 12.22 16.89
C GLN A 149 15.75 12.04 16.48
N ALA A 150 15.37 10.83 16.14
CA ALA A 150 14.00 10.46 15.81
C ALA A 150 13.59 9.22 16.61
N TYR A 151 12.39 9.27 17.21
CA TYR A 151 11.73 8.11 17.78
C TYR A 151 10.73 7.57 16.76
N VAL A 152 10.85 6.29 16.43
CA VAL A 152 9.97 5.63 15.44
C VAL A 152 9.23 4.50 16.14
N GLY A 153 7.90 4.59 16.12
CA GLY A 153 7.00 3.55 16.62
C GLY A 153 6.14 2.97 15.50
N LYS A 154 5.93 1.68 15.54
CA LYS A 154 5.06 0.96 14.61
C LYS A 154 4.28 -0.12 15.35
N ILE A 155 2.96 -0.15 15.13
CA ILE A 155 2.08 -1.22 15.60
C ILE A 155 1.25 -1.69 14.41
N ASN A 156 1.21 -2.98 14.14
CA ASN A 156 0.38 -3.57 13.09
C ASN A 156 -0.54 -4.63 13.68
N MET A 157 -1.74 -4.70 13.13
CA MET A 157 -2.69 -5.79 13.30
C MET A 157 -2.98 -6.39 11.92
N SER A 158 -2.79 -7.69 11.77
CA SER A 158 -3.14 -8.45 10.59
C SER A 158 -4.29 -9.40 10.87
N GLN A 159 -5.19 -9.53 9.92
CA GLN A 159 -6.31 -10.46 9.96
C GLN A 159 -6.39 -11.19 8.62
N GLU A 160 -6.46 -12.50 8.69
CA GLU A 160 -6.71 -13.36 7.54
C GLU A 160 -8.02 -14.11 7.81
N PHE A 161 -8.92 -14.07 6.86
CA PHE A 161 -10.22 -14.73 6.95
C PHE A 161 -10.17 -15.99 6.09
N GLU A 162 -10.21 -17.15 6.73
CA GLU A 162 -10.20 -18.44 6.05
C GLU A 162 -11.42 -19.27 6.48
N GLN A 163 -12.35 -19.51 5.55
CA GLN A 163 -13.61 -20.25 5.69
C GLN A 163 -14.47 -19.91 6.91
N ASN A 164 -14.21 -20.14 8.07
CA ASN A 164 -14.94 -19.77 9.30
C ASN A 164 -13.97 -19.37 10.41
N ASN A 165 -12.70 -19.22 10.09
CA ASN A 165 -11.67 -18.86 11.04
C ASN A 165 -11.11 -17.48 10.73
N ILE A 166 -10.80 -16.74 11.78
CA ILE A 166 -10.06 -15.48 11.68
C ILE A 166 -8.70 -15.72 12.32
N ILE A 167 -7.65 -15.63 11.53
CA ILE A 167 -6.27 -15.68 12.04
C ILE A 167 -5.82 -14.24 12.27
N GLN A 168 -5.40 -13.94 13.48
CA GLN A 168 -4.96 -12.59 13.85
C GLN A 168 -3.48 -12.61 14.26
N GLY A 169 -2.77 -11.60 13.80
CA GLY A 169 -1.38 -11.36 14.17
C GLY A 169 -1.17 -9.91 14.63
N PHE A 170 -0.33 -9.73 15.64
CA PHE A 170 0.08 -8.41 16.11
C PHE A 170 1.60 -8.31 16.05
N SER A 171 2.10 -7.17 15.63
CA SER A 171 3.52 -6.87 15.68
C SER A 171 3.74 -5.42 16.10
N GLY A 172 4.82 -5.17 16.83
CA GLY A 172 5.20 -3.81 17.22
C GLY A 172 6.71 -3.65 17.16
N MET A 173 7.17 -2.42 16.91
CA MET A 173 8.57 -2.04 16.93
C MET A 173 8.69 -0.63 17.50
N LEU A 174 9.70 -0.43 18.31
CA LEU A 174 10.14 0.90 18.74
C LEU A 174 11.65 1.00 18.48
N ALA A 175 12.06 2.09 17.84
CA ALA A 175 13.46 2.38 17.56
C ALA A 175 13.78 3.86 17.84
N THR A 176 15.03 4.16 18.13
CA THR A 176 15.53 5.53 18.37
C THR A 176 16.71 5.80 17.45
#